data_433384469a6f594d9d9ffab002bdc521
#
_entry.id   433384469a6f594d9d9ffab002bdc521
#
_cell.length_a   1.000
_cell.length_b   1.000
_cell.length_c   1.000
_cell.angle_alpha   90.00
_cell.angle_beta   90.00
_cell.angle_gamma   90.00
#
_symmetry.space_group_name_H-M   'P 1'
#
loop_
_entity.id
_entity.type
_entity.pdbx_description
1 polymer ?
#
loop_
_entity_poly.entity_id
_entity_poly.type
_entity_poly.pdbx_seq_one_letter_code
_entity_poly.pdbx_strand_id
1 'polypeptide(L)'
;MLAAKVRQVHGLDAAAYSGALVQARALNMLAYLNRAQLAHQLAMAHLVTLGSWALFGGAEAGQVARGNPPAHLIGMLFGADHGRAYLAAARAAGLDEWAREEGALGRAHAAHDRQVHALYAGLSRDVATTAPEARMAAIRAVLRAHYPERPEGDLRVALLHDEWPALLRRHAPDQDLRELVQGIAGLYPFLGPRDHTARNAWAVDARCPMLRHQLRRRGQTAMDAAGRWQATDTQSFHALRANRWIGCYYREYAMGWAWIPAQAGAIMAGEYSDAAPEDFSEQDFWRWVQDATDWSLLDQSDNPIANSYAVRTRPKWQAGGLAPYYDMASTGPQGVAGFELHLSIDGPEGLVVQTRSAAHSYFVRPGPRADGLDEAPNLFQPYWLARLAPMRSAASSAGGP
;
A
#
# COMPACT_ATOMS: atom_id res chain seq x y z
N MET A 1 -54.95 -8.60 20.53
CA MET A 1 -54.31 -7.60 19.62
C MET A 1 -53.05 -6.98 20.23
N LEU A 2 -53.12 -6.28 21.37
CA LEU A 2 -51.97 -5.58 21.95
C LEU A 2 -50.79 -6.52 22.22
N ALA A 3 -51.01 -7.64 22.90
CA ALA A 3 -49.94 -8.61 23.20
C ALA A 3 -49.25 -9.17 21.93
N ALA A 4 -50.05 -9.46 20.88
CA ALA A 4 -49.47 -9.93 19.60
C ALA A 4 -48.63 -8.84 18.93
N LYS A 5 -49.06 -7.58 18.97
CA LYS A 5 -48.31 -6.45 18.44
C LYS A 5 -47.00 -6.22 19.20
N VAL A 6 -47.03 -6.27 20.53
CA VAL A 6 -45.87 -6.13 21.38
C VAL A 6 -44.82 -7.24 21.10
N ARG A 7 -45.27 -8.50 21.04
CA ARG A 7 -44.41 -9.62 20.69
C ARG A 7 -43.76 -9.44 19.31
N GLN A 8 -44.56 -8.92 18.33
CA GLN A 8 -44.06 -8.70 16.99
C GLN A 8 -43.01 -7.59 16.93
N VAL A 9 -43.19 -6.50 17.69
CA VAL A 9 -42.18 -5.42 17.80
C VAL A 9 -40.87 -5.98 18.38
N HIS A 10 -40.95 -6.65 19.54
CA HIS A 10 -39.74 -7.21 20.17
C HIS A 10 -39.03 -8.26 19.28
N GLY A 11 -39.82 -9.15 18.64
CA GLY A 11 -39.25 -10.14 17.72
C GLY A 11 -38.58 -9.52 16.51
N LEU A 12 -39.20 -8.48 15.92
CA LEU A 12 -38.61 -7.79 14.77
C LEU A 12 -37.39 -6.92 15.16
N ASP A 13 -37.41 -6.26 16.31
CA ASP A 13 -36.28 -5.50 16.81
C ASP A 13 -35.07 -6.41 17.09
N ALA A 14 -35.30 -7.57 17.73
CA ALA A 14 -34.26 -8.56 17.93
C ALA A 14 -33.69 -9.09 16.60
N ALA A 15 -34.55 -9.33 15.62
CA ALA A 15 -34.13 -9.75 14.27
C ALA A 15 -33.34 -8.66 13.52
N ALA A 16 -33.84 -7.42 13.59
CA ALA A 16 -33.12 -6.26 12.98
C ALA A 16 -31.76 -6.04 13.61
N TYR A 17 -31.67 -6.06 14.93
CA TYR A 17 -30.38 -5.96 15.62
C TYR A 17 -29.42 -7.09 15.24
N SER A 18 -29.90 -8.33 15.20
CA SER A 18 -29.09 -9.50 14.80
C SER A 18 -28.61 -9.38 13.35
N GLY A 19 -29.46 -8.89 12.46
CA GLY A 19 -29.08 -8.57 11.09
C GLY A 19 -27.97 -7.50 11.01
N ALA A 20 -28.09 -6.43 11.79
CA ALA A 20 -27.07 -5.38 11.86
C ALA A 20 -25.74 -5.89 12.45
N LEU A 21 -25.82 -6.83 13.39
CA LEU A 21 -24.64 -7.47 13.95
C LEU A 21 -23.91 -8.33 12.91
N VAL A 22 -24.62 -9.09 12.09
CA VAL A 22 -24.02 -9.85 10.97
C VAL A 22 -23.38 -8.90 9.96
N GLN A 23 -24.05 -7.80 9.65
CA GLN A 23 -23.51 -6.76 8.76
C GLN A 23 -22.24 -6.11 9.34
N ALA A 24 -22.22 -5.74 10.63
CA ALA A 24 -21.05 -5.20 11.30
C ALA A 24 -19.87 -6.19 11.29
N ARG A 25 -20.14 -7.49 11.50
CA ARG A 25 -19.12 -8.54 11.39
C ARG A 25 -18.54 -8.63 9.97
N ALA A 26 -19.37 -8.52 8.95
CA ALA A 26 -18.91 -8.51 7.56
C ALA A 26 -18.01 -7.28 7.28
N LEU A 27 -18.40 -6.09 7.75
CA LEU A 27 -17.59 -4.87 7.63
C LEU A 27 -16.24 -5.00 8.37
N ASN A 28 -16.25 -5.56 9.56
CA ASN A 28 -15.02 -5.83 10.32
C ASN A 28 -14.12 -6.86 9.60
N MET A 29 -14.71 -7.88 8.98
CA MET A 29 -13.95 -8.85 8.18
C MET A 29 -13.31 -8.18 6.96
N LEU A 30 -14.05 -7.32 6.24
CA LEU A 30 -13.50 -6.52 5.15
C LEU A 30 -12.34 -5.63 5.63
N ALA A 31 -12.47 -5.00 6.80
CA ALA A 31 -11.40 -4.21 7.38
C ALA A 31 -10.13 -5.03 7.65
N TYR A 32 -10.26 -6.25 8.18
CA TYR A 32 -9.12 -7.14 8.37
C TYR A 32 -8.49 -7.59 7.05
N LEU A 33 -9.31 -7.91 6.04
CA LEU A 33 -8.82 -8.30 4.71
C LEU A 33 -8.07 -7.15 4.05
N ASN A 34 -8.59 -5.92 4.12
CA ASN A 34 -7.93 -4.74 3.57
C ASN A 34 -6.60 -4.44 4.29
N ARG A 35 -6.54 -4.60 5.61
CA ARG A 35 -5.27 -4.47 6.35
C ARG A 35 -4.26 -5.54 5.95
N ALA A 36 -4.70 -6.77 5.73
CA ALA A 36 -3.83 -7.85 5.27
C ALA A 36 -3.30 -7.56 3.85
N GLN A 37 -4.16 -7.10 2.94
CA GLN A 37 -3.73 -6.66 1.60
C GLN A 37 -2.66 -5.57 1.69
N LEU A 38 -2.88 -4.56 2.53
CA LEU A 38 -1.95 -3.45 2.72
C LEU A 38 -0.60 -3.94 3.24
N ALA A 39 -0.58 -4.83 4.23
CA ALA A 39 0.65 -5.42 4.76
C ALA A 39 1.43 -6.19 3.69
N HIS A 40 0.74 -6.97 2.87
CA HIS A 40 1.36 -7.70 1.75
C HIS A 40 1.86 -6.77 0.64
N GLN A 41 1.15 -5.68 0.34
CA GLN A 41 1.63 -4.66 -0.59
C GLN A 41 2.96 -4.04 -0.13
N LEU A 42 3.08 -3.71 1.14
CA LEU A 42 4.34 -3.20 1.70
C LEU A 42 5.45 -4.25 1.69
N ALA A 43 5.12 -5.53 1.94
CA ALA A 43 6.07 -6.62 1.82
C ALA A 43 6.56 -6.78 0.37
N MET A 44 5.67 -6.68 -0.63
CA MET A 44 6.03 -6.69 -2.04
C MET A 44 6.96 -5.52 -2.40
N ALA A 45 6.66 -4.31 -1.93
CA ALA A 45 7.53 -3.15 -2.10
C ALA A 45 8.93 -3.37 -1.54
N HIS A 46 9.02 -3.97 -0.35
CA HIS A 46 10.29 -4.32 0.28
C HIS A 46 11.07 -5.34 -0.56
N LEU A 47 10.41 -6.40 -1.00
CA LEU A 47 11.05 -7.45 -1.81
C LEU A 47 11.56 -6.91 -3.15
N VAL A 48 10.79 -6.02 -3.81
CA VAL A 48 11.21 -5.34 -5.03
C VAL A 48 12.44 -4.46 -4.78
N THR A 49 12.47 -3.74 -3.65
CA THR A 49 13.64 -2.95 -3.25
C THR A 49 14.87 -3.82 -3.01
N LEU A 50 14.73 -4.92 -2.28
CA LEU A 50 15.81 -5.88 -2.05
C LEU A 50 16.28 -6.53 -3.35
N GLY A 51 15.37 -6.86 -4.25
CA GLY A 51 15.69 -7.38 -5.58
C GLY A 51 16.51 -6.37 -6.39
N SER A 52 16.11 -5.09 -6.39
CA SER A 52 16.88 -4.02 -7.03
C SER A 52 18.29 -3.92 -6.45
N TRP A 53 18.41 -3.97 -5.13
CA TRP A 53 19.74 -3.93 -4.48
C TRP A 53 20.59 -5.15 -4.80
N ALA A 54 19.99 -6.32 -4.91
CA ALA A 54 20.71 -7.54 -5.29
C ALA A 54 21.25 -7.45 -6.72
N LEU A 55 20.43 -6.99 -7.68
CA LEU A 55 20.87 -6.75 -9.07
C LEU A 55 21.94 -5.66 -9.13
N PHE A 56 21.73 -4.54 -8.45
CA PHE A 56 22.69 -3.45 -8.38
C PHE A 56 24.03 -3.93 -7.85
N GLY A 57 24.04 -4.68 -6.73
CA GLY A 57 25.26 -5.22 -6.14
C GLY A 57 25.98 -6.19 -7.05
N GLY A 58 25.26 -7.06 -7.75
CA GLY A 58 25.85 -7.96 -8.76
C GLY A 58 26.50 -7.20 -9.92
N ALA A 59 25.79 -6.17 -10.45
CA ALA A 59 26.34 -5.30 -11.49
C ALA A 59 27.59 -4.54 -11.01
N GLU A 60 27.55 -3.98 -9.80
CA GLU A 60 28.67 -3.26 -9.21
C GLU A 60 29.89 -4.17 -8.99
N ALA A 61 29.65 -5.39 -8.49
CA ALA A 61 30.69 -6.41 -8.36
C ALA A 61 31.38 -6.73 -9.70
N GLY A 62 30.61 -6.82 -10.76
CA GLY A 62 31.13 -7.00 -12.13
C GLY A 62 32.00 -5.84 -12.61
N GLN A 63 31.63 -4.59 -12.28
CA GLN A 63 32.44 -3.42 -12.61
C GLN A 63 33.73 -3.34 -11.79
N VAL A 64 33.67 -3.67 -10.50
CA VAL A 64 34.86 -3.78 -9.64
C VAL A 64 35.85 -4.81 -10.21
N ALA A 65 35.35 -5.98 -10.61
CA ALA A 65 36.18 -7.04 -11.19
C ALA A 65 36.87 -6.61 -12.51
N ARG A 66 36.20 -5.76 -13.30
CA ARG A 66 36.76 -5.18 -14.55
C ARG A 66 37.70 -4.01 -14.28
N GLY A 67 37.71 -3.45 -13.06
CA GLY A 67 38.46 -2.24 -12.72
C GLY A 67 38.00 -0.99 -13.48
N ASN A 68 36.71 -0.89 -13.80
CA ASN A 68 36.15 0.22 -14.57
C ASN A 68 34.91 0.85 -13.90
N PRO A 69 35.07 2.02 -13.22
CA PRO A 69 36.33 2.74 -12.97
C PRO A 69 37.23 1.99 -11.94
N PRO A 70 38.55 2.26 -11.90
CA PRO A 70 39.40 1.67 -10.89
C PRO A 70 39.05 2.16 -9.48
N ALA A 71 38.93 1.25 -8.51
CA ALA A 71 38.54 1.62 -7.16
C ALA A 71 39.53 2.58 -6.45
N HIS A 72 40.83 2.49 -6.74
CA HIS A 72 41.79 3.42 -6.22
C HIS A 72 41.58 4.86 -6.73
N LEU A 73 41.11 5.02 -7.96
CA LEU A 73 40.73 6.32 -8.53
C LEU A 73 39.52 6.90 -7.78
N ILE A 74 38.52 6.11 -7.52
CA ILE A 74 37.33 6.52 -6.72
C ILE A 74 37.76 6.96 -5.33
N GLY A 75 38.63 6.17 -4.66
CA GLY A 75 39.15 6.51 -3.35
C GLY A 75 40.00 7.79 -3.34
N MET A 76 40.81 8.02 -4.37
CA MET A 76 41.62 9.23 -4.51
C MET A 76 40.73 10.48 -4.74
N LEU A 77 39.70 10.36 -5.56
CA LEU A 77 38.84 11.50 -5.94
C LEU A 77 37.82 11.87 -4.86
N PHE A 78 37.24 10.89 -4.19
CA PHE A 78 36.07 11.07 -3.29
C PHE A 78 36.41 10.70 -1.84
N GLY A 79 37.61 10.20 -1.55
CA GLY A 79 38.02 9.75 -0.24
C GLY A 79 38.13 8.23 -0.11
N ALA A 80 38.98 7.80 0.82
CA ALA A 80 39.32 6.39 0.99
C ALA A 80 38.08 5.51 1.28
N ASP A 81 37.10 6.07 1.94
CA ASP A 81 35.87 5.36 2.30
C ASP A 81 35.03 4.98 1.07
N HIS A 82 34.92 5.87 0.09
CA HIS A 82 34.24 5.58 -1.18
C HIS A 82 35.02 4.48 -1.95
N GLY A 83 36.34 4.53 -1.97
CA GLY A 83 37.15 3.49 -2.61
C GLY A 83 36.99 2.13 -1.93
N ARG A 84 37.00 2.10 -0.61
CA ARG A 84 36.80 0.85 0.16
C ARG A 84 35.38 0.27 -0.03
N ALA A 85 34.38 1.13 -0.01
CA ALA A 85 33.01 0.68 -0.23
C ALA A 85 32.83 0.11 -1.64
N TYR A 86 33.41 0.76 -2.65
CA TYR A 86 33.35 0.25 -4.02
C TYR A 86 34.09 -1.10 -4.15
N LEU A 87 35.25 -1.26 -3.54
CA LEU A 87 35.95 -2.56 -3.49
C LEU A 87 35.12 -3.63 -2.76
N ALA A 88 34.45 -3.25 -1.68
CA ALA A 88 33.62 -4.18 -0.92
C ALA A 88 32.41 -4.73 -1.74
N ALA A 89 32.02 -4.03 -2.80
CA ALA A 89 30.99 -4.48 -3.72
C ALA A 89 31.33 -5.83 -4.38
N ALA A 90 32.60 -6.22 -4.48
CA ALA A 90 32.98 -7.54 -4.95
C ALA A 90 32.32 -8.68 -4.16
N ARG A 91 31.97 -8.45 -2.88
CA ARG A 91 31.23 -9.43 -2.04
C ARG A 91 29.77 -9.60 -2.45
N ALA A 92 29.23 -8.71 -3.26
CA ALA A 92 27.88 -8.81 -3.80
C ALA A 92 27.80 -9.68 -5.06
N ALA A 93 28.88 -10.28 -5.51
CA ALA A 93 28.88 -11.19 -6.65
C ALA A 93 27.93 -12.35 -6.39
N GLY A 94 27.05 -12.62 -7.36
CA GLY A 94 26.03 -13.70 -7.27
C GLY A 94 24.74 -13.32 -6.52
N LEU A 95 24.66 -12.13 -5.89
CA LEU A 95 23.38 -11.70 -5.27
C LEU A 95 22.27 -11.46 -6.29
N ASP A 96 22.61 -11.13 -7.53
CA ASP A 96 21.68 -10.95 -8.64
C ASP A 96 20.81 -12.20 -8.90
N GLU A 97 21.32 -13.39 -8.61
CA GLU A 97 20.56 -14.64 -8.73
C GLU A 97 19.35 -14.69 -7.80
N TRP A 98 19.41 -14.00 -6.65
CA TRP A 98 18.29 -13.94 -5.71
C TRP A 98 17.12 -13.14 -6.25
N ALA A 99 17.38 -12.18 -7.12
CA ALA A 99 16.36 -11.30 -7.72
C ALA A 99 15.72 -11.92 -8.98
N ARG A 100 16.26 -12.99 -9.52
CA ARG A 100 15.65 -13.69 -10.65
C ARG A 100 14.29 -14.26 -10.24
N GLU A 101 13.42 -14.52 -11.20
CA GLU A 101 12.08 -15.06 -10.96
C GLU A 101 12.12 -16.34 -10.10
N GLU A 102 13.08 -17.23 -10.39
CA GLU A 102 13.31 -18.47 -9.66
C GLU A 102 14.19 -18.29 -8.40
N GLY A 103 14.67 -17.09 -8.15
CA GLY A 103 15.46 -16.74 -6.97
C GLY A 103 14.61 -16.62 -5.71
N ALA A 104 15.27 -16.50 -4.56
CA ALA A 104 14.58 -16.43 -3.28
C ALA A 104 13.62 -15.22 -3.18
N LEU A 105 14.06 -14.03 -3.64
CA LEU A 105 13.27 -12.81 -3.63
C LEU A 105 12.15 -12.85 -4.66
N GLY A 106 12.41 -13.37 -5.87
CA GLY A 106 11.39 -13.53 -6.91
C GLY A 106 10.26 -14.45 -6.46
N ARG A 107 10.57 -15.62 -5.89
CA ARG A 107 9.56 -16.52 -5.33
C ARG A 107 8.78 -15.90 -4.19
N ALA A 108 9.44 -15.18 -3.28
CA ALA A 108 8.77 -14.49 -2.18
C ALA A 108 7.80 -13.41 -2.70
N HIS A 109 8.23 -12.61 -3.68
CA HIS A 109 7.38 -11.60 -4.31
C HIS A 109 6.14 -12.25 -4.97
N ALA A 110 6.33 -13.31 -5.76
CA ALA A 110 5.24 -14.03 -6.42
C ALA A 110 4.27 -14.68 -5.40
N ALA A 111 4.76 -15.10 -4.23
CA ALA A 111 3.91 -15.60 -3.16
C ALA A 111 3.03 -14.50 -2.56
N HIS A 112 3.59 -13.32 -2.25
CA HIS A 112 2.82 -12.18 -1.75
C HIS A 112 1.83 -11.65 -2.78
N ASP A 113 2.23 -11.58 -4.06
CA ASP A 113 1.36 -11.16 -5.17
C ASP A 113 0.11 -12.06 -5.28
N ARG A 114 0.29 -13.37 -5.21
CA ARG A 114 -0.84 -14.32 -5.18
C ARG A 114 -1.73 -14.13 -3.96
N GLN A 115 -1.19 -13.84 -2.77
CA GLN A 115 -1.97 -13.58 -1.57
C GLN A 115 -2.84 -12.34 -1.74
N VAL A 116 -2.29 -11.26 -2.28
CA VAL A 116 -3.03 -10.00 -2.50
C VAL A 116 -4.13 -10.18 -3.53
N HIS A 117 -3.77 -10.66 -4.72
CA HIS A 117 -4.68 -10.63 -5.86
C HIS A 117 -5.61 -11.85 -5.93
N ALA A 118 -5.14 -13.04 -5.66
CA ALA A 118 -5.96 -14.24 -5.77
C ALA A 118 -6.78 -14.49 -4.50
N LEU A 119 -6.20 -14.34 -3.33
CA LEU A 119 -6.86 -14.69 -2.07
C LEU A 119 -7.64 -13.52 -1.47
N TYR A 120 -6.96 -12.43 -1.09
CA TYR A 120 -7.64 -11.38 -0.33
C TYR A 120 -8.65 -10.59 -1.15
N ALA A 121 -8.35 -10.27 -2.41
CA ALA A 121 -9.31 -9.62 -3.29
C ALA A 121 -10.52 -10.52 -3.58
N GLY A 122 -10.32 -11.83 -3.72
CA GLY A 122 -11.39 -12.82 -3.84
C GLY A 122 -12.27 -12.83 -2.60
N LEU A 123 -11.67 -13.05 -1.42
CA LEU A 123 -12.40 -13.09 -0.15
C LEU A 123 -13.15 -11.79 0.15
N SER A 124 -12.57 -10.63 -0.14
CA SER A 124 -13.23 -9.34 0.05
C SER A 124 -14.49 -9.23 -0.82
N ARG A 125 -14.41 -9.68 -2.08
CA ARG A 125 -15.58 -9.75 -2.98
C ARG A 125 -16.65 -10.71 -2.46
N ASP A 126 -16.23 -11.89 -2.02
CA ASP A 126 -17.16 -12.90 -1.50
C ASP A 126 -17.89 -12.39 -0.25
N VAL A 127 -17.17 -11.81 0.71
CA VAL A 127 -17.78 -11.19 1.89
C VAL A 127 -18.74 -10.08 1.50
N ALA A 128 -18.36 -9.20 0.59
CA ALA A 128 -19.16 -8.07 0.15
C ALA A 128 -20.47 -8.53 -0.54
N THR A 129 -20.42 -9.59 -1.33
CA THR A 129 -21.57 -10.12 -2.09
C THR A 129 -22.48 -11.01 -1.26
N THR A 130 -21.94 -11.78 -0.30
CA THR A 130 -22.72 -12.74 0.48
C THR A 130 -23.28 -12.15 1.79
N ALA A 131 -22.76 -11.03 2.27
CA ALA A 131 -23.21 -10.42 3.53
C ALA A 131 -24.71 -10.06 3.58
N PRO A 132 -25.35 -9.54 2.52
CA PRO A 132 -26.80 -9.28 2.53
C PRO A 132 -27.65 -10.55 2.72
N GLU A 133 -27.25 -11.64 2.07
CA GLU A 133 -27.93 -12.92 2.22
C GLU A 133 -27.73 -13.50 3.63
N ALA A 134 -26.52 -13.49 4.16
CA ALA A 134 -26.23 -13.92 5.52
C ALA A 134 -26.99 -13.09 6.57
N ARG A 135 -27.13 -11.78 6.35
CA ARG A 135 -27.96 -10.88 7.15
C ARG A 135 -29.40 -11.31 7.14
N MET A 136 -30.00 -11.56 5.96
CA MET A 136 -31.38 -11.98 5.85
C MET A 136 -31.61 -13.38 6.45
N ALA A 137 -30.66 -14.30 6.31
CA ALA A 137 -30.73 -15.61 6.96
C ALA A 137 -30.77 -15.49 8.49
N ALA A 138 -29.92 -14.62 9.06
CA ALA A 138 -29.91 -14.35 10.50
C ALA A 138 -31.28 -13.75 10.97
N ILE A 139 -31.79 -12.77 10.22
CA ILE A 139 -33.09 -12.16 10.52
C ILE A 139 -34.22 -13.23 10.55
N ARG A 140 -34.28 -14.09 9.54
CA ARG A 140 -35.26 -15.18 9.47
C ARG A 140 -35.08 -16.19 10.62
N ALA A 141 -33.83 -16.53 10.95
CA ALA A 141 -33.54 -17.45 12.04
C ALA A 141 -34.04 -16.92 13.40
N VAL A 142 -33.83 -15.63 13.68
CA VAL A 142 -34.32 -14.98 14.92
C VAL A 142 -35.86 -14.94 14.92
N LEU A 143 -36.52 -14.60 13.82
CA LEU A 143 -37.97 -14.59 13.73
C LEU A 143 -38.51 -15.99 13.96
N ARG A 144 -37.94 -17.03 13.39
CA ARG A 144 -38.36 -18.43 13.66
C ARG A 144 -38.22 -18.81 15.13
N ALA A 145 -37.15 -18.38 15.78
CA ALA A 145 -36.97 -18.63 17.21
C ALA A 145 -38.02 -17.91 18.08
N HIS A 146 -38.50 -16.73 17.65
CA HIS A 146 -39.59 -16.00 18.32
C HIS A 146 -40.97 -16.57 18.07
N TYR A 147 -41.15 -17.31 16.97
CA TYR A 147 -42.45 -17.88 16.52
C TYR A 147 -42.31 -19.36 16.16
N PRO A 148 -41.86 -20.21 17.13
CA PRO A 148 -41.65 -21.64 16.86
C PRO A 148 -42.94 -22.38 16.50
N GLU A 149 -44.08 -21.81 16.91
CA GLU A 149 -45.40 -22.34 16.65
C GLU A 149 -45.95 -22.05 15.25
N ARG A 150 -45.25 -21.22 14.44
CA ARG A 150 -45.71 -20.80 13.12
C ARG A 150 -44.87 -21.38 12.00
N PRO A 151 -45.47 -21.77 10.88
CA PRO A 151 -44.75 -22.09 9.67
C PRO A 151 -43.90 -20.86 9.18
N GLU A 152 -42.78 -21.12 8.55
CA GLU A 152 -41.88 -20.04 8.06
C GLU A 152 -42.58 -19.14 7.03
N GLY A 153 -43.47 -19.69 6.21
CA GLY A 153 -44.25 -18.95 5.20
C GLY A 153 -45.18 -17.89 5.77
N ASP A 154 -45.60 -18.03 7.04
CA ASP A 154 -46.46 -17.06 7.71
C ASP A 154 -45.70 -15.82 8.17
N LEU A 155 -44.39 -15.90 8.24
CA LEU A 155 -43.49 -14.82 8.68
C LEU A 155 -43.02 -14.05 7.46
N ARG A 156 -43.89 -13.19 6.90
CA ARG A 156 -43.54 -12.41 5.70
C ARG A 156 -42.66 -11.21 6.07
N VAL A 157 -41.35 -11.39 5.99
CA VAL A 157 -40.34 -10.34 6.22
C VAL A 157 -39.84 -9.77 4.90
N ALA A 158 -39.91 -8.45 4.77
CA ALA A 158 -39.40 -7.70 3.62
C ALA A 158 -38.38 -6.67 4.03
N LEU A 159 -37.36 -6.46 3.19
CA LEU A 159 -36.38 -5.40 3.31
C LEU A 159 -36.93 -4.18 2.54
N LEU A 160 -37.16 -3.08 3.23
CA LEU A 160 -37.71 -1.86 2.63
C LEU A 160 -36.65 -0.92 2.13
N HIS A 161 -35.51 -0.87 2.83
CA HIS A 161 -34.37 -0.01 2.54
C HIS A 161 -33.08 -0.75 2.88
N ASP A 162 -32.04 -0.51 2.09
CA ASP A 162 -30.70 -1.09 2.30
C ASP A 162 -29.60 -0.17 1.82
N GLU A 163 -28.78 0.29 2.74
CA GLU A 163 -27.62 1.16 2.47
C GLU A 163 -26.32 0.38 2.18
N TRP A 164 -26.33 -0.96 2.27
CA TRP A 164 -25.16 -1.78 2.03
C TRP A 164 -24.47 -1.50 0.68
N PRO A 165 -25.21 -1.49 -0.46
CA PRO A 165 -24.57 -1.22 -1.75
C PRO A 165 -24.00 0.20 -1.85
N ALA A 166 -24.63 1.17 -1.21
CA ALA A 166 -24.15 2.55 -1.20
C ALA A 166 -22.88 2.71 -0.34
N LEU A 167 -22.82 2.02 0.80
CA LEU A 167 -21.63 1.99 1.65
C LEU A 167 -20.45 1.39 0.90
N LEU A 168 -20.63 0.23 0.26
CA LEU A 168 -19.53 -0.42 -0.48
C LEU A 168 -19.02 0.43 -1.64
N ARG A 169 -19.90 1.13 -2.37
CA ARG A 169 -19.45 2.04 -3.43
C ARG A 169 -18.67 3.22 -2.89
N ARG A 170 -19.01 3.75 -1.72
CA ARG A 170 -18.26 4.86 -1.08
C ARG A 170 -16.88 4.45 -0.62
N HIS A 171 -16.73 3.20 -0.23
CA HIS A 171 -15.45 2.63 0.25
C HIS A 171 -14.90 1.61 -0.76
N ALA A 172 -15.09 1.86 -2.06
CA ALA A 172 -14.56 0.99 -3.11
C ALA A 172 -13.03 0.87 -2.96
N PRO A 173 -12.49 -0.35 -2.82
CA PRO A 173 -11.11 -0.56 -2.39
C PRO A 173 -10.04 -0.03 -3.35
N ASP A 174 -10.35 0.11 -4.64
CA ASP A 174 -9.32 0.34 -5.65
C ASP A 174 -8.69 1.75 -5.60
N GLN A 175 -9.47 2.77 -5.25
CA GLN A 175 -8.96 4.14 -5.14
C GLN A 175 -8.35 4.38 -3.75
N ASP A 176 -9.06 4.02 -2.72
CA ASP A 176 -8.64 4.21 -1.33
C ASP A 176 -7.42 3.36 -0.98
N LEU A 177 -7.32 2.12 -1.49
CA LEU A 177 -6.20 1.22 -1.20
C LEU A 177 -4.88 1.76 -1.77
N ARG A 178 -4.89 2.32 -2.99
CA ARG A 178 -3.68 2.88 -3.60
C ARG A 178 -3.17 4.09 -2.83
N GLU A 179 -4.05 5.06 -2.54
CA GLU A 179 -3.70 6.24 -1.76
C GLU A 179 -3.17 5.85 -0.38
N LEU A 180 -3.80 4.87 0.24
CA LEU A 180 -3.41 4.33 1.53
C LEU A 180 -2.02 3.68 1.47
N VAL A 181 -1.77 2.82 0.47
CA VAL A 181 -0.46 2.19 0.27
C VAL A 181 0.63 3.24 0.04
N GLN A 182 0.37 4.25 -0.77
CA GLN A 182 1.33 5.34 -1.03
C GLN A 182 1.59 6.18 0.23
N GLY A 183 0.55 6.52 0.98
CA GLY A 183 0.67 7.25 2.23
C GLY A 183 1.47 6.48 3.28
N ILE A 184 1.16 5.20 3.46
CA ILE A 184 1.89 4.34 4.40
C ILE A 184 3.31 4.04 3.91
N ALA A 185 3.52 3.88 2.60
CA ALA A 185 4.86 3.70 2.03
C ALA A 185 5.81 4.83 2.43
N GLY A 186 5.32 6.06 2.55
CA GLY A 186 6.08 7.20 3.04
C GLY A 186 6.64 7.05 4.47
N LEU A 187 6.06 6.15 5.27
CA LEU A 187 6.55 5.84 6.63
C LEU A 187 7.73 4.85 6.63
N TYR A 188 8.02 4.22 5.49
CA TYR A 188 9.08 3.22 5.36
C TYR A 188 10.29 3.80 4.63
N PRO A 189 11.37 4.09 5.35
CA PRO A 189 12.54 4.76 4.78
C PRO A 189 13.17 4.06 3.57
N PHE A 190 13.09 2.73 3.51
CA PHE A 190 13.68 1.96 2.41
C PHE A 190 12.98 2.16 1.07
N LEU A 191 11.74 2.68 1.05
CA LEU A 191 10.99 2.96 -0.17
C LEU A 191 11.28 4.36 -0.73
N GLY A 192 11.82 5.26 0.09
CA GLY A 192 12.07 6.64 -0.33
C GLY A 192 13.25 6.78 -1.30
N PRO A 193 13.46 7.99 -1.81
CA PRO A 193 14.60 8.30 -2.66
C PRO A 193 15.93 7.97 -1.99
N ARG A 194 16.82 7.35 -2.74
CA ARG A 194 18.17 6.95 -2.33
C ARG A 194 19.22 7.73 -3.13
N ASP A 195 18.87 8.97 -3.52
CA ASP A 195 19.70 9.83 -4.35
C ASP A 195 20.84 10.42 -3.55
N HIS A 196 21.99 10.52 -4.22
CA HIS A 196 23.19 11.05 -3.63
C HIS A 196 24.18 11.49 -4.71
N THR A 197 24.90 12.59 -4.46
CA THR A 197 26.02 13.03 -5.31
C THR A 197 27.21 13.46 -4.45
N ALA A 198 28.33 12.77 -4.58
CA ALA A 198 29.60 13.22 -4.05
C ALA A 198 30.41 13.96 -5.12
N ARG A 199 31.18 14.98 -4.70
CA ARG A 199 32.05 15.77 -5.57
C ARG A 199 33.49 15.72 -5.01
N ASN A 200 34.48 15.70 -5.89
CA ASN A 200 35.88 15.85 -5.45
C ASN A 200 36.14 17.27 -4.96
N ALA A 201 37.08 17.42 -4.01
CA ALA A 201 37.34 18.67 -3.31
C ALA A 201 38.02 19.76 -4.15
N TRP A 202 38.80 19.38 -5.18
CA TRP A 202 39.63 20.32 -5.94
C TRP A 202 39.12 20.57 -7.34
N ALA A 203 39.53 21.69 -7.95
CA ALA A 203 39.23 22.00 -9.34
C ALA A 203 39.96 21.00 -10.26
N VAL A 204 39.26 20.43 -11.22
CA VAL A 204 39.77 19.38 -12.11
C VAL A 204 40.49 19.98 -13.32
N ASP A 205 39.92 21.06 -13.85
CA ASP A 205 40.45 21.75 -15.05
C ASP A 205 40.29 23.26 -14.88
N ALA A 206 41.28 24.01 -15.25
CA ALA A 206 41.27 25.46 -15.14
C ALA A 206 40.21 26.13 -16.03
N ARG A 207 39.83 25.48 -17.12
CA ARG A 207 38.72 25.94 -18.01
C ARG A 207 37.32 25.73 -17.39
N CYS A 208 37.26 24.87 -16.37
CA CYS A 208 36.00 24.51 -15.71
C CYS A 208 36.12 24.68 -14.20
N PRO A 209 36.46 25.88 -13.68
CA PRO A 209 36.89 26.07 -12.28
C PRO A 209 35.80 25.74 -11.25
N MET A 210 34.52 25.85 -11.65
CA MET A 210 33.39 25.59 -10.78
C MET A 210 32.87 24.15 -10.83
N LEU A 211 33.30 23.36 -11.82
CA LEU A 211 32.86 22.00 -12.01
C LEU A 211 33.82 21.01 -11.34
N ARG A 212 33.29 19.85 -10.96
CA ARG A 212 34.00 18.79 -10.23
C ARG A 212 33.68 17.44 -10.86
N HIS A 213 34.56 16.47 -10.68
CA HIS A 213 34.17 15.06 -10.83
C HIS A 213 33.02 14.76 -9.88
N GLN A 214 32.13 13.88 -10.30
CA GLN A 214 30.96 13.52 -9.50
C GLN A 214 30.83 12.01 -9.41
N LEU A 215 30.46 11.52 -8.23
CA LEU A 215 29.97 10.18 -8.01
C LEU A 215 28.49 10.29 -7.72
N ARG A 216 27.68 9.81 -8.63
CA ARG A 216 26.23 9.95 -8.56
C ARG A 216 25.58 8.61 -8.27
N ARG A 217 24.71 8.60 -7.30
CA ARG A 217 23.83 7.50 -7.00
C ARG A 217 22.39 7.95 -7.11
N ARG A 218 21.54 7.07 -7.62
CA ARG A 218 20.10 7.20 -7.58
C ARG A 218 19.45 5.90 -7.20
N GLY A 219 18.40 5.97 -6.39
CA GLY A 219 17.56 4.84 -6.09
C GLY A 219 16.15 5.29 -5.74
N GLN A 220 15.18 4.52 -6.20
CA GLN A 220 13.78 4.77 -5.93
C GLN A 220 12.99 3.47 -5.99
N THR A 221 12.01 3.34 -5.11
CA THR A 221 10.96 2.32 -5.20
C THR A 221 9.61 3.01 -5.17
N ALA A 222 8.78 2.73 -6.16
CA ALA A 222 7.48 3.39 -6.32
C ALA A 222 6.45 2.42 -6.91
N MET A 223 5.18 2.71 -6.70
CA MET A 223 4.07 2.02 -7.34
C MET A 223 3.68 2.78 -8.61
N ASP A 224 3.60 2.08 -9.74
CA ASP A 224 3.17 2.65 -11.01
C ASP A 224 1.64 2.91 -11.07
N ALA A 225 1.20 3.51 -12.16
CA ALA A 225 -0.22 3.79 -12.36
C ALA A 225 -1.10 2.53 -12.46
N ALA A 226 -0.51 1.38 -12.77
CA ALA A 226 -1.20 0.08 -12.81
C ALA A 226 -1.20 -0.64 -11.44
N GLY A 227 -0.65 -0.03 -10.39
CA GLY A 227 -0.58 -0.62 -9.05
C GLY A 227 0.56 -1.63 -8.87
N ARG A 228 1.57 -1.64 -9.76
CA ARG A 228 2.71 -2.54 -9.69
C ARG A 228 3.91 -1.84 -9.06
N TRP A 229 4.60 -2.55 -8.18
CA TRP A 229 5.84 -2.05 -7.58
C TRP A 229 7.01 -2.11 -8.55
N GLN A 230 7.77 -1.03 -8.59
CA GLN A 230 8.96 -0.89 -9.41
C GLN A 230 10.09 -0.31 -8.57
N ALA A 231 11.32 -0.73 -8.85
CA ALA A 231 12.50 -0.19 -8.21
C ALA A 231 13.62 0.04 -9.22
N THR A 232 14.41 1.06 -8.95
CA THR A 232 15.62 1.39 -9.71
C THR A 232 16.71 1.76 -8.74
N ASP A 233 17.91 1.27 -8.99
CA ASP A 233 19.13 1.66 -8.30
C ASP A 233 20.27 1.78 -9.29
N THR A 234 20.98 2.90 -9.29
CA THR A 234 22.09 3.17 -10.22
C THR A 234 23.19 3.92 -9.51
N GLN A 235 24.42 3.71 -9.95
CA GLN A 235 25.58 4.47 -9.53
C GLN A 235 26.54 4.64 -10.70
N SER A 236 27.06 5.85 -10.89
CA SER A 236 28.02 6.16 -11.92
C SER A 236 29.07 7.19 -11.48
N PHE A 237 30.22 7.08 -12.08
CA PHE A 237 31.29 8.05 -11.98
C PHE A 237 31.26 8.99 -13.19
N HIS A 238 31.06 10.27 -12.94
CA HIS A 238 31.08 11.35 -13.93
C HIS A 238 32.46 12.04 -13.93
N ALA A 239 33.28 11.67 -14.86
CA ALA A 239 34.58 12.28 -15.04
C ALA A 239 34.46 13.61 -15.83
N LEU A 240 34.70 14.73 -15.15
CA LEU A 240 34.75 16.03 -15.80
C LEU A 240 35.91 16.04 -16.82
N ARG A 241 35.59 16.47 -18.03
CA ARG A 241 36.53 16.69 -19.13
C ARG A 241 36.33 18.07 -19.70
N ALA A 242 37.38 18.59 -20.33
CA ALA A 242 37.28 19.83 -21.06
C ALA A 242 38.09 19.74 -22.35
N ASN A 243 37.50 20.27 -23.42
CA ASN A 243 38.19 20.46 -24.66
C ASN A 243 37.85 21.83 -25.27
N ARG A 244 38.60 22.29 -26.26
CA ARG A 244 38.40 23.61 -26.86
C ARG A 244 37.15 23.72 -27.74
N TRP A 245 36.58 22.60 -28.16
CA TRP A 245 35.47 22.55 -29.09
C TRP A 245 34.08 22.43 -28.41
N ILE A 246 34.05 21.58 -27.38
CA ILE A 246 32.80 21.26 -26.65
C ILE A 246 32.70 22.09 -25.35
N GLY A 247 33.82 22.56 -24.84
CA GLY A 247 33.89 23.17 -23.52
C GLY A 247 34.02 22.14 -22.41
N CYS A 248 33.29 22.32 -21.32
CA CYS A 248 33.21 21.40 -20.18
C CYS A 248 32.12 20.36 -20.39
N TYR A 249 32.44 19.08 -20.25
CA TYR A 249 31.49 17.98 -20.36
C TYR A 249 31.86 16.85 -19.39
N TYR A 250 30.91 15.98 -19.11
CA TYR A 250 31.12 14.78 -18.31
C TYR A 250 31.20 13.55 -19.23
N ARG A 251 32.20 12.71 -18.94
CA ARG A 251 32.21 11.34 -19.44
C ARG A 251 31.78 10.44 -18.28
N GLU A 252 30.78 9.63 -18.54
CA GLU A 252 30.15 8.80 -17.53
C GLU A 252 30.64 7.36 -17.61
N TYR A 253 30.87 6.77 -16.42
CA TYR A 253 31.26 5.39 -16.27
C TYR A 253 30.29 4.73 -15.30
N ALA A 254 29.55 3.72 -15.77
CA ALA A 254 28.64 2.96 -14.95
C ALA A 254 29.40 2.19 -13.88
N MET A 255 28.92 2.24 -12.66
CA MET A 255 29.49 1.51 -11.52
C MET A 255 28.56 0.41 -11.03
N GLY A 256 27.24 0.60 -11.13
CA GLY A 256 26.24 -0.37 -10.77
C GLY A 256 24.86 0.09 -11.25
N TRP A 257 23.98 -0.85 -11.56
CA TRP A 257 22.63 -0.55 -12.04
C TRP A 257 21.67 -1.70 -11.75
N ALA A 258 20.40 -1.35 -11.59
CA ALA A 258 19.30 -2.28 -11.46
C ALA A 258 17.95 -1.65 -11.85
N TRP A 259 17.08 -2.44 -12.46
CA TRP A 259 15.69 -2.15 -12.73
C TRP A 259 14.84 -3.37 -12.40
N ILE A 260 13.78 -3.16 -11.64
CA ILE A 260 12.79 -4.19 -11.37
C ILE A 260 11.38 -3.62 -11.58
N PRO A 261 10.55 -4.22 -12.41
CA PRO A 261 10.90 -5.30 -13.38
C PRO A 261 11.95 -4.80 -14.39
N ALA A 262 12.53 -5.68 -15.16
CA ALA A 262 13.58 -5.34 -16.15
C ALA A 262 13.19 -4.20 -17.12
N GLN A 263 11.89 -3.93 -17.27
CA GLN A 263 11.34 -2.86 -18.10
C GLN A 263 10.89 -1.62 -17.29
N ALA A 264 11.34 -1.48 -16.06
CA ALA A 264 10.96 -0.39 -15.17
C ALA A 264 11.44 1.02 -15.61
N GLY A 265 11.98 1.15 -16.79
CA GLY A 265 12.32 2.43 -17.41
C GLY A 265 11.19 3.48 -17.38
N ALA A 266 9.94 3.04 -17.10
CA ALA A 266 8.80 3.93 -16.90
C ALA A 266 8.90 4.84 -15.66
N ILE A 267 9.68 4.47 -14.63
CA ILE A 267 9.93 5.36 -13.48
C ILE A 267 10.91 6.48 -13.86
N MET A 268 11.66 6.26 -14.89
CA MET A 268 12.73 7.12 -15.36
C MET A 268 12.42 7.56 -16.77
N ALA A 269 12.56 8.85 -17.06
CA ALA A 269 12.38 9.35 -18.42
C ALA A 269 13.50 8.80 -19.31
N GLY A 270 13.17 7.94 -20.25
CA GLY A 270 14.11 7.38 -21.23
C GLY A 270 13.91 5.87 -21.43
N GLU A 271 14.38 5.38 -22.56
CA GLU A 271 14.41 3.96 -22.88
C GLU A 271 15.70 3.34 -22.34
N TYR A 272 15.58 2.60 -21.25
CA TYR A 272 16.72 1.84 -20.67
C TYR A 272 16.43 0.36 -20.74
N SER A 273 17.44 -0.38 -21.20
CA SER A 273 17.42 -1.84 -21.12
C SER A 273 17.85 -2.32 -19.73
N ASP A 274 17.67 -3.59 -19.45
CA ASP A 274 18.19 -4.29 -18.27
C ASP A 274 19.72 -4.35 -18.21
N ALA A 275 20.40 -4.04 -19.33
CA ALA A 275 21.85 -3.86 -19.39
C ALA A 275 22.22 -2.36 -19.35
N ALA A 276 23.36 -2.05 -18.74
CA ALA A 276 23.89 -0.67 -18.76
C ALA A 276 24.18 -0.23 -20.19
N PRO A 277 23.80 0.99 -20.58
CA PRO A 277 24.20 1.56 -21.86
C PRO A 277 25.73 1.63 -21.98
N GLU A 278 26.25 1.51 -23.19
CA GLU A 278 27.70 1.66 -23.44
C GLU A 278 28.21 3.07 -23.13
N ASP A 279 27.38 4.07 -23.41
CA ASP A 279 27.64 5.47 -23.08
C ASP A 279 26.51 6.05 -22.23
N PHE A 280 26.81 6.41 -20.99
CA PHE A 280 25.89 7.05 -20.08
C PHE A 280 25.90 8.57 -20.17
N SER A 281 26.84 9.16 -20.90
CA SER A 281 27.07 10.61 -20.90
C SER A 281 25.92 11.42 -21.48
N GLU A 282 25.16 10.86 -22.38
CA GLU A 282 24.05 11.52 -23.08
C GLU A 282 22.66 11.10 -22.55
N GLN A 283 22.62 10.26 -21.55
CA GLN A 283 21.36 9.71 -21.03
C GLN A 283 20.56 10.75 -20.26
N ASP A 284 19.35 11.00 -20.68
CA ASP A 284 18.40 11.87 -19.96
C ASP A 284 18.14 11.42 -18.53
N PHE A 285 18.22 10.15 -18.32
CA PHE A 285 18.17 9.47 -17.07
C PHE A 285 19.05 10.10 -15.98
N TRP A 286 20.26 10.53 -16.31
CA TRP A 286 21.19 11.12 -15.36
C TRP A 286 20.97 12.61 -15.12
N ARG A 287 20.16 13.27 -15.91
CA ARG A 287 19.91 14.71 -15.77
C ARG A 287 19.12 15.03 -14.51
N TRP A 288 18.35 14.09 -14.05
CA TRP A 288 17.51 14.26 -12.90
C TRP A 288 18.10 13.65 -11.61
N VAL A 289 19.31 13.10 -11.66
CA VAL A 289 20.04 12.74 -10.47
C VAL A 289 20.37 14.02 -9.73
N GLN A 290 19.77 14.20 -8.57
CA GLN A 290 19.90 15.41 -7.76
C GLN A 290 20.96 15.21 -6.67
N ASP A 291 21.50 16.34 -6.21
CA ASP A 291 22.34 16.35 -5.02
C ASP A 291 21.51 15.89 -3.83
N ALA A 292 22.01 14.92 -3.15
CA ALA A 292 21.47 14.48 -1.89
C ALA A 292 22.42 14.91 -0.78
N THR A 293 22.11 14.58 0.39
CA THR A 293 22.91 14.75 1.56
C THR A 293 24.24 14.01 1.46
N ASP A 294 25.19 14.34 2.31
CA ASP A 294 26.49 13.70 2.36
C ASP A 294 26.40 12.19 2.47
N TRP A 295 27.06 11.51 1.59
CA TRP A 295 27.17 10.07 1.63
C TRP A 295 28.34 9.65 2.51
N SER A 296 28.05 9.33 3.74
CA SER A 296 29.04 8.78 4.63
C SER A 296 29.05 7.25 4.57
N LEU A 297 30.21 6.70 4.22
CA LEU A 297 30.45 5.25 4.20
C LEU A 297 31.14 4.76 5.47
N LEU A 298 31.23 5.61 6.51
CA LEU A 298 32.00 5.34 7.71
C LEU A 298 31.39 4.28 8.63
N ASP A 299 30.11 4.04 8.55
CA ASP A 299 29.50 2.98 9.36
C ASP A 299 29.33 1.71 8.55
N GLN A 300 29.98 0.82 8.97
CA GLN A 300 30.46 -0.37 8.36
C GLN A 300 29.49 -1.54 8.44
N SER A 301 28.62 -1.66 7.50
CA SER A 301 28.29 -3.01 7.08
C SER A 301 29.21 -3.37 5.93
N ASP A 302 29.66 -4.61 5.87
CA ASP A 302 30.44 -5.16 4.75
C ASP A 302 29.65 -5.19 3.45
N ASN A 303 28.39 -4.80 3.48
CA ASN A 303 27.48 -4.71 2.34
C ASN A 303 27.38 -3.26 1.87
N PRO A 304 27.93 -2.91 0.69
CA PRO A 304 27.85 -1.54 0.18
C PRO A 304 26.43 -1.06 -0.09
N ILE A 305 25.47 -1.96 -0.31
CA ILE A 305 24.05 -1.63 -0.46
C ILE A 305 23.47 -1.18 0.88
N ALA A 306 23.78 -1.88 1.95
CA ALA A 306 23.34 -1.54 3.31
C ALA A 306 23.98 -0.26 3.83
N ASN A 307 25.12 0.15 3.28
CA ASN A 307 25.83 1.39 3.61
C ASN A 307 25.29 2.61 2.87
N SER A 308 24.31 2.47 2.01
CA SER A 308 23.72 3.64 1.37
C SER A 308 23.13 4.58 2.41
N TYR A 309 23.25 5.89 2.20
CA TYR A 309 22.67 6.92 3.05
C TYR A 309 21.19 6.64 3.35
N ALA A 310 20.45 6.16 2.35
CA ALA A 310 19.04 5.83 2.47
C ALA A 310 18.75 4.77 3.55
N VAL A 311 19.66 3.83 3.76
CA VAL A 311 19.49 2.77 4.79
C VAL A 311 19.96 3.25 6.16
N ARG A 312 21.03 4.03 6.23
CA ARG A 312 21.70 4.37 7.49
C ARG A 312 21.05 5.50 8.26
N THR A 313 20.69 6.56 7.58
CA THR A 313 20.28 7.81 8.22
C THR A 313 18.81 7.89 8.52
N ARG A 314 18.02 6.96 7.99
CA ARG A 314 16.58 6.93 8.25
C ARG A 314 16.28 6.18 9.54
N PRO A 315 15.23 6.61 10.26
CA PRO A 315 14.78 5.90 11.43
C PRO A 315 14.57 4.43 11.08
N LYS A 316 15.18 3.55 11.87
CA LYS A 316 14.91 2.11 11.73
C LYS A 316 13.42 1.91 11.90
N TRP A 317 12.82 1.11 11.01
CA TRP A 317 11.46 0.67 11.22
C TRP A 317 11.39 -0.05 12.58
N GLN A 318 10.74 0.59 13.51
CA GLN A 318 10.41 -0.04 14.77
C GLN A 318 9.18 -0.90 14.49
N ALA A 319 9.40 -2.20 14.42
CA ALA A 319 8.42 -3.19 14.04
C ALA A 319 7.18 -3.15 14.94
N GLY A 320 6.26 -2.27 14.66
CA GLY A 320 4.93 -2.18 15.26
C GLY A 320 3.81 -2.64 14.34
N GLY A 321 4.15 -3.17 13.15
CA GLY A 321 3.17 -3.45 12.12
C GLY A 321 2.60 -2.17 11.48
N LEU A 322 1.42 -2.28 10.90
CA LEU A 322 0.69 -1.14 10.37
C LEU A 322 0.29 -0.20 11.50
N ALA A 323 0.24 1.09 11.21
CA ALA A 323 -0.28 2.08 12.14
C ALA A 323 -1.62 1.62 12.73
N PRO A 324 -1.88 1.85 14.03
CA PRO A 324 -3.12 1.42 14.68
C PRO A 324 -4.36 2.05 14.07
N TYR A 325 -4.21 3.20 13.43
CA TYR A 325 -5.24 3.87 12.62
C TYR A 325 -4.58 4.53 11.41
N TYR A 326 -5.36 4.77 10.40
CA TYR A 326 -4.99 5.58 9.26
C TYR A 326 -6.06 6.64 9.04
N ASP A 327 -5.65 7.88 8.88
CA ASP A 327 -6.56 9.00 8.67
C ASP A 327 -6.95 9.06 7.20
N MET A 328 -7.98 8.34 6.85
CA MET A 328 -8.60 8.51 5.54
C MET A 328 -9.44 9.77 5.59
N ALA A 329 -9.11 10.74 4.75
CA ALA A 329 -9.90 11.93 4.55
C ALA A 329 -11.27 11.54 3.95
N SER A 330 -12.19 11.13 4.79
CA SER A 330 -13.56 10.92 4.37
C SER A 330 -14.28 12.26 4.36
N THR A 331 -14.65 12.69 3.19
CA THR A 331 -15.42 13.91 2.97
C THR A 331 -16.92 13.75 3.32
N GLY A 332 -17.32 12.68 4.00
CA GLY A 332 -18.71 12.36 4.26
C GLY A 332 -19.04 12.06 5.72
N PRO A 333 -20.18 12.58 6.23
CA PRO A 333 -20.54 12.49 7.65
C PRO A 333 -21.12 11.13 8.08
N GLN A 334 -21.09 10.07 7.30
CA GLN A 334 -21.89 8.89 7.58
C GLN A 334 -21.12 7.57 7.52
N GLY A 335 -20.56 7.19 8.66
CA GLY A 335 -20.13 5.83 8.95
C GLY A 335 -21.27 4.94 9.42
N VAL A 336 -22.37 4.95 8.69
CA VAL A 336 -23.56 4.18 9.02
C VAL A 336 -24.02 3.44 7.79
N ALA A 337 -24.33 2.15 7.97
CA ALA A 337 -25.01 1.33 6.96
C ALA A 337 -26.31 0.81 7.57
N GLY A 338 -27.40 1.46 7.23
CA GLY A 338 -28.73 1.15 7.74
C GLY A 338 -29.55 0.27 6.82
N PHE A 339 -30.54 -0.39 7.40
CA PHE A 339 -31.61 -1.07 6.68
C PHE A 339 -32.91 -1.02 7.47
N GLU A 340 -34.03 -1.14 6.77
CA GLU A 340 -35.36 -1.18 7.35
C GLU A 340 -36.05 -2.49 6.98
N LEU A 341 -36.72 -3.08 7.96
CA LEU A 341 -37.50 -4.31 7.83
C LEU A 341 -38.99 -4.05 8.02
N HIS A 342 -39.77 -4.79 7.29
CA HIS A 342 -41.23 -4.90 7.45
C HIS A 342 -41.61 -6.35 7.69
N LEU A 343 -42.32 -6.62 8.77
CA LEU A 343 -42.83 -7.93 9.09
C LEU A 343 -44.36 -7.89 9.05
N SER A 344 -44.95 -8.80 8.32
CA SER A 344 -46.41 -9.03 8.25
C SER A 344 -46.74 -10.45 8.69
N ILE A 345 -47.61 -10.57 9.65
CA ILE A 345 -48.07 -11.86 10.20
C ILE A 345 -49.60 -11.86 10.23
N ASP A 346 -50.23 -12.95 9.76
CA ASP A 346 -51.66 -13.13 9.85
C ASP A 346 -52.07 -13.37 11.31
N GLY A 347 -52.94 -12.52 11.81
CA GLY A 347 -53.53 -12.56 13.14
C GLY A 347 -54.88 -13.27 13.20
N PRO A 348 -55.54 -13.28 14.36
CA PRO A 348 -56.89 -13.80 14.49
C PRO A 348 -57.90 -13.08 13.58
N GLU A 349 -58.94 -13.77 13.13
CA GLU A 349 -60.06 -13.21 12.39
C GLU A 349 -59.67 -12.56 11.04
N GLY A 350 -58.58 -13.03 10.40
CA GLY A 350 -58.14 -12.50 9.10
C GLY A 350 -57.46 -11.14 9.17
N LEU A 351 -57.16 -10.61 10.37
CA LEU A 351 -56.44 -9.36 10.55
C LEU A 351 -54.95 -9.58 10.30
N VAL A 352 -54.31 -8.68 9.54
CA VAL A 352 -52.91 -8.71 9.30
C VAL A 352 -52.21 -7.74 10.26
N VAL A 353 -51.30 -8.26 11.11
CA VAL A 353 -50.49 -7.44 12.01
C VAL A 353 -49.19 -7.09 11.29
N GLN A 354 -48.91 -5.79 11.12
CA GLN A 354 -47.76 -5.29 10.44
C GLN A 354 -46.85 -4.51 11.42
N THR A 355 -45.55 -4.69 11.29
CA THR A 355 -44.57 -3.99 12.12
C THR A 355 -43.32 -3.64 11.30
N ARG A 356 -42.71 -2.51 11.60
CA ARG A 356 -41.44 -2.08 11.02
C ARG A 356 -40.41 -1.97 12.10
N SER A 357 -39.15 -2.22 11.74
CA SER A 357 -37.99 -1.97 12.57
C SER A 357 -36.82 -1.57 11.69
N ALA A 358 -35.89 -0.76 12.24
CA ALA A 358 -34.71 -0.33 11.57
C ALA A 358 -33.48 -0.60 12.45
N ALA A 359 -32.40 -0.97 11.81
CA ALA A 359 -31.12 -1.15 12.47
C ALA A 359 -29.99 -0.68 11.56
N HIS A 360 -28.86 -0.38 12.14
CA HIS A 360 -27.68 -0.02 11.37
C HIS A 360 -26.39 -0.53 12.01
N SER A 361 -25.40 -0.77 11.15
CA SER A 361 -24.01 -0.87 11.54
C SER A 361 -23.39 0.52 11.54
N TYR A 362 -22.64 0.85 12.55
CA TYR A 362 -21.99 2.15 12.70
C TYR A 362 -20.53 1.98 13.12
N PHE A 363 -19.72 2.94 12.70
CA PHE A 363 -18.28 2.96 12.99
C PHE A 363 -18.01 3.81 14.23
N VAL A 364 -17.28 3.26 15.20
CA VAL A 364 -16.80 4.01 16.35
C VAL A 364 -15.50 3.39 16.87
N ARG A 365 -14.47 4.21 16.99
CA ARG A 365 -13.19 3.80 17.55
C ARG A 365 -13.33 3.54 19.06
N PRO A 366 -12.80 2.41 19.61
CA PRO A 366 -12.92 2.06 21.01
C PRO A 366 -12.17 2.98 21.98
N GLY A 367 -11.18 3.74 21.48
CA GLY A 367 -10.38 4.65 22.30
C GLY A 367 -9.97 5.89 21.52
N PRO A 368 -9.55 6.96 22.20
CA PRO A 368 -9.16 8.21 21.55
C PRO A 368 -7.93 8.00 20.66
N ARG A 369 -7.82 8.76 19.59
CA ARG A 369 -6.60 8.89 18.78
C ARG A 369 -5.55 9.68 19.57
N ALA A 370 -4.28 9.39 19.33
CA ALA A 370 -3.16 10.08 19.97
C ALA A 370 -3.11 11.58 19.62
N ASP A 371 -3.66 11.96 18.46
CA ASP A 371 -3.76 13.35 17.98
C ASP A 371 -5.04 14.07 18.44
N GLY A 372 -5.93 13.38 19.17
CA GLY A 372 -7.18 13.94 19.67
C GLY A 372 -8.29 14.14 18.63
N LEU A 373 -8.09 13.68 17.39
CA LEU A 373 -9.09 13.76 16.33
C LEU A 373 -9.99 12.52 16.34
N ASP A 374 -11.19 12.66 15.80
CA ASP A 374 -12.07 11.53 15.52
C ASP A 374 -11.59 10.76 14.29
N GLU A 375 -11.69 9.44 14.36
CA GLU A 375 -11.40 8.61 13.20
C GLU A 375 -12.60 8.55 12.26
N ALA A 376 -12.37 8.90 11.00
CA ALA A 376 -13.38 8.78 9.98
C ALA A 376 -13.75 7.30 9.74
N PRO A 377 -15.04 7.00 9.48
CA PRO A 377 -15.48 5.65 9.13
C PRO A 377 -14.76 5.11 7.91
N ASN A 378 -14.20 3.91 8.03
CA ASN A 378 -13.41 3.29 6.98
C ASN A 378 -13.52 1.75 7.01
N LEU A 379 -12.99 1.10 5.98
CA LEU A 379 -12.89 -0.36 5.89
C LEU A 379 -11.46 -0.87 6.13
N PHE A 380 -10.67 -0.15 6.94
CA PHE A 380 -9.34 -0.58 7.37
C PHE A 380 -9.22 -0.79 8.87
N GLN A 381 -10.22 -0.35 9.64
CA GLN A 381 -10.30 -0.57 11.07
C GLN A 381 -11.56 -1.37 11.42
N PRO A 382 -11.44 -2.42 12.25
CA PRO A 382 -12.56 -3.31 12.59
C PRO A 382 -13.39 -2.74 13.74
N TYR A 383 -13.87 -1.49 13.60
CA TYR A 383 -14.60 -0.76 14.65
C TYR A 383 -16.09 -0.61 14.35
N TRP A 384 -16.63 -1.51 13.53
CA TRP A 384 -18.05 -1.53 13.19
C TRP A 384 -18.85 -2.26 14.26
N LEU A 385 -19.88 -1.61 14.77
CA LEU A 385 -20.82 -2.08 15.78
C LEU A 385 -22.24 -2.04 15.24
N ALA A 386 -23.18 -2.66 15.97
CA ALA A 386 -24.60 -2.71 15.61
C ALA A 386 -25.48 -2.03 16.64
N ARG A 387 -26.54 -1.37 16.21
CA ARG A 387 -27.63 -0.88 17.07
C ARG A 387 -28.95 -0.79 16.30
N LEU A 388 -30.04 -0.72 17.06
CA LEU A 388 -31.34 -0.33 16.51
C LEU A 388 -31.30 1.14 16.10
N ALA A 389 -32.04 1.49 15.07
CA ALA A 389 -32.12 2.84 14.51
C ALA A 389 -33.56 3.36 14.57
N PRO A 390 -33.75 4.70 14.66
CA PRO A 390 -35.07 5.26 14.42
C PRO A 390 -35.50 5.01 12.98
N MET A 391 -36.78 4.76 12.80
CA MET A 391 -37.36 4.61 11.47
C MET A 391 -37.30 5.93 10.69
N ARG A 392 -37.06 5.86 9.41
CA ARG A 392 -37.16 7.04 8.53
C ARG A 392 -38.59 7.54 8.51
N SER A 393 -38.79 8.83 8.73
CA SER A 393 -40.10 9.44 8.56
C SER A 393 -40.47 9.44 7.07
N ALA A 394 -41.75 9.16 6.75
CA ALA A 394 -42.25 9.13 5.39
C ALA A 394 -42.04 10.45 4.59
N ALA A 395 -41.72 11.55 5.27
CA ALA A 395 -41.47 12.85 4.67
C ALA A 395 -40.11 12.98 3.96
N SER A 396 -39.15 12.05 4.20
CA SER A 396 -37.82 12.09 3.60
C SER A 396 -37.69 11.42 2.22
N SER A 397 -38.77 10.76 1.73
CA SER A 397 -38.74 10.05 0.45
C SER A 397 -39.22 10.86 -0.76
N ALA A 398 -39.61 12.15 -0.56
CA ALA A 398 -40.18 12.98 -1.61
C ALA A 398 -39.26 14.07 -2.16
N GLY A 399 -37.97 14.06 -1.78
CA GLY A 399 -36.98 15.07 -2.17
C GLY A 399 -35.72 14.50 -2.76
N GLY A 400 -35.73 14.17 -4.03
CA GLY A 400 -34.51 13.97 -4.82
C GLY A 400 -34.88 13.88 -6.30
N PRO A 401 -34.36 14.78 -7.15
CA PRO A 401 -34.26 14.47 -8.56
C PRO A 401 -33.09 13.49 -8.81
#